data_3ec6cc54d466feb956ea954401c1873b
#
_entry.id   3ec6cc54d466feb956ea954401c1873b
#
_cell.length_a   1.000
_cell.length_b   1.000
_cell.length_c   1.000
_cell.angle_alpha   90.00
_cell.angle_beta   90.00
_cell.angle_gamma   90.00
#
_symmetry.space_group_name_H-M   'P 1'
#
loop_
_entity.id
_entity.type
_entity.pdbx_description
1 polymer ?
#
loop_
_entity_poly.entity_id
_entity_poly.type
_entity_poly.pdbx_seq_one_letter_code
_entity_poly.pdbx_strand_id
1 'polypeptide(L)'
;MSESRRLAIFDYGAGNLHSLVKAISADDRDISIETDLRVATKADVLVLPGVGAFGAAANAMRGAQADLSSALADGLPCLGICLGMQLLFEASEEAPGKGIGFIPGSVARLRTSKVPHMGWNSIEWRESANGNGNPELRTAYFANAYVCQTEDDSPVLAWTTHQDAKFASVVRSANTIGVQFHPEKSSFGGRDFVNAVIEDLITCR
;
A
#
# COMPACT_ATOMS: atom_id res chain seq x y z
N MET A 1 -19.93 15.83 18.58
CA MET A 1 -19.90 15.04 17.33
C MET A 1 -18.45 15.10 16.89
N SER A 2 -17.70 13.98 16.86
CA SER A 2 -16.36 13.96 16.29
C SER A 2 -16.45 14.26 14.80
N GLU A 3 -15.57 15.12 14.28
CA GLU A 3 -15.49 15.33 12.82
C GLU A 3 -15.20 14.00 12.13
N SER A 4 -15.91 13.74 11.04
CA SER A 4 -15.69 12.55 10.21
C SER A 4 -14.29 12.61 9.58
N ARG A 5 -13.54 11.50 9.59
CA ARG A 5 -12.21 11.39 9.00
C ARG A 5 -12.32 11.29 7.49
N ARG A 6 -11.62 12.16 6.77
CA ARG A 6 -11.61 12.15 5.30
C ARG A 6 -10.55 11.20 4.77
N LEU A 7 -10.99 10.17 4.07
CA LEU A 7 -10.11 9.22 3.38
C LEU A 7 -10.24 9.45 1.87
N ALA A 8 -9.14 9.71 1.19
CA ALA A 8 -9.14 9.86 -0.26
C ALA A 8 -8.46 8.65 -0.92
N ILE A 9 -9.19 7.95 -1.77
CA ILE A 9 -8.63 6.92 -2.65
C ILE A 9 -8.22 7.61 -3.94
N PHE A 10 -6.94 7.58 -4.27
CA PHE A 10 -6.47 8.14 -5.54
C PHE A 10 -6.71 7.17 -6.69
N ASP A 11 -7.64 7.49 -7.58
CA ASP A 11 -7.94 6.71 -8.78
C ASP A 11 -7.05 7.11 -9.95
N TYR A 12 -6.08 6.27 -10.27
CA TYR A 12 -5.22 6.41 -11.45
C TYR A 12 -5.77 5.71 -12.71
N GLY A 13 -7.10 5.51 -12.77
CA GLY A 13 -7.77 4.80 -13.88
C GLY A 13 -7.78 3.29 -13.73
N ALA A 14 -7.74 2.80 -12.53
CA ALA A 14 -7.40 1.43 -12.20
C ALA A 14 -8.59 0.48 -11.97
N GLY A 15 -9.80 0.81 -12.36
CA GLY A 15 -10.92 -0.13 -12.38
C GLY A 15 -11.68 -0.22 -11.05
N ASN A 16 -12.05 -1.43 -10.61
CA ASN A 16 -13.04 -1.62 -9.55
C ASN A 16 -12.50 -1.34 -8.14
N LEU A 17 -12.79 -0.15 -7.60
CA LEU A 17 -12.47 0.26 -6.23
C LEU A 17 -13.55 -0.13 -5.20
N HIS A 18 -14.69 -0.69 -5.64
CA HIS A 18 -15.84 -0.98 -4.77
C HIS A 18 -15.49 -1.87 -3.57
N SER A 19 -14.73 -2.94 -3.80
CA SER A 19 -14.31 -3.84 -2.71
C SER A 19 -13.44 -3.15 -1.67
N LEU A 20 -12.56 -2.24 -2.10
CA LEU A 20 -11.72 -1.46 -1.22
C LEU A 20 -12.55 -0.46 -0.41
N VAL A 21 -13.41 0.33 -1.07
CA VAL A 21 -14.35 1.25 -0.39
C VAL A 21 -15.13 0.50 0.68
N LYS A 22 -15.73 -0.65 0.33
CA LYS A 22 -16.49 -1.46 1.28
C LYS A 22 -15.64 -1.98 2.44
N ALA A 23 -14.38 -2.31 2.20
CA ALA A 23 -13.48 -2.84 3.23
C ALA A 23 -13.06 -1.77 4.26
N ILE A 24 -12.91 -0.50 3.82
CA ILE A 24 -12.46 0.61 4.68
C ILE A 24 -13.60 1.51 5.18
N SER A 25 -14.85 1.24 4.78
CA SER A 25 -16.02 2.02 5.24
C SER A 25 -16.27 1.79 6.73
N ALA A 26 -16.47 2.90 7.45
CA ALA A 26 -16.92 2.95 8.84
C ALA A 26 -17.77 4.21 9.06
N ASP A 27 -18.54 4.27 10.14
CA ASP A 27 -19.51 5.35 10.38
C ASP A 27 -18.84 6.72 10.62
N ASP A 28 -17.57 6.73 11.03
CA ASP A 28 -16.77 7.92 11.30
C ASP A 28 -15.87 8.33 10.14
N ARG A 29 -16.04 7.73 8.94
CA ARG A 29 -15.20 7.97 7.78
C ARG A 29 -15.99 8.51 6.60
N ASP A 30 -15.48 9.58 6.01
CA ASP A 30 -15.93 10.13 4.73
C ASP A 30 -14.92 9.72 3.65
N ILE A 31 -15.35 8.86 2.71
CA ILE A 31 -14.49 8.28 1.69
C ILE A 31 -14.79 8.93 0.36
N SER A 32 -13.77 9.57 -0.23
CA SER A 32 -13.84 10.10 -1.59
C SER A 32 -12.93 9.31 -2.54
N ILE A 33 -13.30 9.30 -3.81
CA ILE A 33 -12.47 8.79 -4.91
C ILE A 33 -12.04 9.98 -5.73
N GLU A 34 -10.73 10.23 -5.79
CA GLU A 34 -10.15 11.43 -6.37
C GLU A 34 -9.24 11.08 -7.55
N THR A 35 -9.39 11.80 -8.65
CA THR A 35 -8.50 11.67 -9.81
C THR A 35 -7.44 12.78 -9.87
N ASP A 36 -7.58 13.83 -9.05
CA ASP A 36 -6.55 14.86 -8.85
C ASP A 36 -5.79 14.59 -7.55
N LEU A 37 -4.52 14.25 -7.66
CA LEU A 37 -3.66 13.95 -6.52
C LEU A 37 -3.55 15.13 -5.55
N ARG A 38 -3.62 16.39 -6.03
CA ARG A 38 -3.59 17.59 -5.18
C ARG A 38 -4.84 17.74 -4.31
N VAL A 39 -5.94 17.13 -4.73
CA VAL A 39 -7.17 17.04 -3.91
C VAL A 39 -7.02 15.88 -2.93
N ALA A 40 -6.57 14.72 -3.41
CA ALA A 40 -6.39 13.52 -2.59
C ALA A 40 -5.43 13.75 -1.41
N THR A 41 -4.34 14.49 -1.60
CA THR A 41 -3.36 14.80 -0.54
C THR A 41 -3.86 15.74 0.57
N LYS A 42 -5.06 16.32 0.42
CA LYS A 42 -5.71 17.14 1.47
C LYS A 42 -6.59 16.34 2.43
N ALA A 43 -6.73 15.04 2.19
CA ALA A 43 -7.46 14.15 3.09
C ALA A 43 -6.65 13.85 4.37
N ASP A 44 -7.33 13.27 5.37
CA ASP A 44 -6.66 12.83 6.60
C ASP A 44 -5.84 11.57 6.37
N VAL A 45 -6.24 10.72 5.41
CA VAL A 45 -5.49 9.55 4.95
C VAL A 45 -5.60 9.45 3.43
N LEU A 46 -4.44 9.32 2.77
CA LEU A 46 -4.36 8.98 1.35
C LEU A 46 -4.31 7.46 1.18
N VAL A 47 -5.11 6.91 0.28
CA VAL A 47 -5.08 5.49 -0.08
C VAL A 47 -4.68 5.36 -1.55
N LEU A 48 -3.59 4.64 -1.80
CA LEU A 48 -3.13 4.24 -3.13
C LEU A 48 -3.60 2.80 -3.38
N PRO A 49 -4.59 2.58 -4.25
CA PRO A 49 -5.22 1.27 -4.43
C PRO A 49 -4.34 0.25 -5.16
N GLY A 50 -4.75 -1.02 -5.05
CA GLY A 50 -3.97 -2.17 -5.52
C GLY A 50 -4.29 -2.68 -6.91
N VAL A 51 -4.89 -1.87 -7.79
CA VAL A 51 -5.36 -2.32 -9.11
C VAL A 51 -4.76 -1.49 -10.23
N GLY A 52 -4.50 -2.11 -11.39
CA GLY A 52 -3.94 -1.46 -12.58
C GLY A 52 -2.50 -1.90 -12.91
N ALA A 53 -1.85 -1.19 -13.81
CA ALA A 53 -0.48 -1.39 -14.23
C ALA A 53 0.41 -0.24 -13.75
N PHE A 54 1.65 -0.54 -13.34
CA PHE A 54 2.59 0.46 -12.81
C PHE A 54 2.77 1.65 -13.75
N GLY A 55 2.99 1.41 -15.04
CA GLY A 55 3.20 2.49 -16.00
C GLY A 55 2.00 3.43 -16.16
N ALA A 56 0.77 2.91 -16.11
CA ALA A 56 -0.43 3.73 -16.17
C ALA A 56 -0.58 4.59 -14.91
N ALA A 57 -0.39 4.00 -13.74
CA ALA A 57 -0.46 4.70 -12.46
C ALA A 57 0.65 5.76 -12.31
N ALA A 58 1.90 5.42 -12.68
CA ALA A 58 3.01 6.37 -12.71
C ALA A 58 2.75 7.55 -13.66
N ASN A 59 2.11 7.29 -14.80
CA ASN A 59 1.72 8.33 -15.76
C ASN A 59 0.61 9.24 -15.21
N ALA A 60 -0.37 8.70 -14.51
CA ALA A 60 -1.44 9.48 -13.86
C ALA A 60 -0.90 10.44 -12.78
N MET A 61 0.22 10.08 -12.13
CA MET A 61 0.91 10.91 -11.13
C MET A 61 1.97 11.84 -11.74
N ARG A 62 2.14 11.83 -13.07
CA ARG A 62 3.25 12.55 -13.73
C ARG A 62 3.30 14.03 -13.33
N GLY A 63 4.46 14.47 -12.85
CA GLY A 63 4.71 15.83 -12.40
C GLY A 63 4.29 16.13 -10.96
N ALA A 64 3.63 15.19 -10.27
CA ALA A 64 3.22 15.35 -8.88
C ALA A 64 3.98 14.41 -7.90
N GLN A 65 4.85 13.53 -8.42
CA GLN A 65 5.55 12.54 -7.58
C GLN A 65 6.43 13.19 -6.50
N ALA A 66 7.18 14.25 -6.87
CA ALA A 66 8.06 14.94 -5.92
C ALA A 66 7.24 15.64 -4.82
N ASP A 67 6.14 16.29 -5.18
CA ASP A 67 5.24 16.96 -4.21
C ASP A 67 4.60 15.93 -3.28
N LEU A 68 4.19 14.78 -3.82
CA LEU A 68 3.66 13.69 -3.01
C LEU A 68 4.74 13.09 -2.08
N SER A 69 5.96 12.84 -2.60
CA SER A 69 7.07 12.35 -1.76
C SER A 69 7.36 13.29 -0.61
N SER A 70 7.36 14.61 -0.86
CA SER A 70 7.52 15.63 0.19
C SER A 70 6.37 15.60 1.21
N ALA A 71 5.12 15.52 0.74
CA ALA A 71 3.96 15.44 1.64
C ALA A 71 3.99 14.19 2.53
N LEU A 72 4.44 13.04 2.00
CA LEU A 72 4.63 11.81 2.79
C LEU A 72 5.75 11.97 3.82
N ALA A 73 6.85 12.63 3.45
CA ALA A 73 7.96 12.94 4.37
C ALA A 73 7.52 13.91 5.48
N ASP A 74 6.62 14.84 5.16
CA ASP A 74 6.02 15.78 6.12
C ASP A 74 4.92 15.13 6.99
N GLY A 75 4.68 13.83 6.84
CA GLY A 75 3.81 13.03 7.70
C GLY A 75 2.39 12.83 7.19
N LEU A 76 2.09 13.07 5.91
CA LEU A 76 0.79 12.70 5.33
C LEU A 76 0.54 11.20 5.53
N PRO A 77 -0.53 10.80 6.26
CA PRO A 77 -0.88 9.41 6.43
C PRO A 77 -1.19 8.76 5.08
N CYS A 78 -0.52 7.64 4.76
CA CYS A 78 -0.70 6.97 3.48
C CYS A 78 -0.74 5.46 3.62
N LEU A 79 -1.70 4.84 2.95
CA LEU A 79 -1.79 3.39 2.79
C LEU A 79 -1.65 3.01 1.31
N GLY A 80 -0.57 2.30 0.97
CA GLY A 80 -0.36 1.70 -0.36
C GLY A 80 -0.72 0.22 -0.37
N ILE A 81 -1.63 -0.21 -1.27
CA ILE A 81 -2.06 -1.60 -1.40
C ILE A 81 -1.55 -2.15 -2.72
N CYS A 82 -0.84 -3.28 -2.71
CA CYS A 82 -0.30 -4.00 -3.86
C CYS A 82 0.43 -3.04 -4.85
N LEU A 83 -0.19 -2.65 -5.96
CA LEU A 83 0.36 -1.63 -6.86
C LEU A 83 0.61 -0.30 -6.13
N GLY A 84 -0.28 0.12 -5.22
CA GLY A 84 -0.09 1.31 -4.40
C GLY A 84 1.16 1.26 -3.53
N MET A 85 1.52 0.09 -2.97
CA MET A 85 2.81 -0.12 -2.30
C MET A 85 3.97 0.01 -3.29
N GLN A 86 3.85 -0.59 -4.47
CA GLN A 86 4.89 -0.55 -5.50
C GLN A 86 5.18 0.88 -5.98
N LEU A 87 4.15 1.72 -6.05
CA LEU A 87 4.28 3.14 -6.43
C LEU A 87 5.07 3.98 -5.41
N LEU A 88 5.21 3.53 -4.16
CA LEU A 88 6.05 4.21 -3.16
C LEU A 88 7.54 4.14 -3.50
N PHE A 89 7.97 3.18 -4.33
CA PHE A 89 9.33 2.97 -4.77
C PHE A 89 9.68 3.82 -6.01
N GLU A 90 10.95 3.79 -6.44
CA GLU A 90 11.45 4.68 -7.50
C GLU A 90 11.03 4.26 -8.90
N ALA A 91 11.09 2.96 -9.20
CA ALA A 91 10.87 2.40 -10.54
C ALA A 91 10.40 0.95 -10.48
N SER A 92 9.95 0.42 -11.62
CA SER A 92 9.49 -0.95 -11.75
C SER A 92 10.01 -1.62 -13.03
N GLU A 93 10.37 -2.90 -12.94
CA GLU A 93 10.64 -3.75 -14.12
C GLU A 93 9.37 -4.03 -14.94
N GLU A 94 8.17 -3.75 -14.42
CA GLU A 94 6.91 -3.98 -15.13
C GLU A 94 6.77 -3.09 -16.36
N ALA A 95 7.07 -1.79 -16.20
CA ALA A 95 6.92 -0.83 -17.27
C ALA A 95 7.79 0.42 -17.02
N PRO A 96 8.15 1.17 -18.08
CA PRO A 96 8.79 2.47 -17.93
C PRO A 96 7.91 3.45 -17.14
N GLY A 97 8.53 4.23 -16.28
CA GLY A 97 7.87 5.25 -15.45
C GLY A 97 8.59 5.41 -14.11
N LYS A 98 8.36 6.54 -13.47
CA LYS A 98 8.87 6.80 -12.12
C LYS A 98 7.74 6.63 -11.12
N GLY A 99 8.00 5.90 -10.05
CA GLY A 99 7.14 5.90 -8.87
C GLY A 99 7.27 7.21 -8.08
N ILE A 100 6.83 7.18 -6.85
CA ILE A 100 6.90 8.33 -5.93
C ILE A 100 8.34 8.51 -5.43
N GLY A 101 9.11 7.40 -5.28
CA GLY A 101 10.47 7.42 -4.76
C GLY A 101 10.55 7.84 -3.29
N PHE A 102 9.52 7.54 -2.52
CA PHE A 102 9.46 7.82 -1.09
C PHE A 102 10.21 6.76 -0.27
N ILE A 103 10.15 5.50 -0.71
CA ILE A 103 10.94 4.40 -0.12
C ILE A 103 12.06 4.05 -1.10
N PRO A 104 13.33 4.11 -0.67
CA PRO A 104 14.47 3.74 -1.52
C PRO A 104 14.39 2.29 -1.98
N GLY A 105 14.65 2.07 -3.27
CA GLY A 105 14.61 0.76 -3.89
C GLY A 105 13.74 0.71 -5.14
N SER A 106 13.42 -0.51 -5.59
CA SER A 106 12.73 -0.72 -6.86
C SER A 106 11.76 -1.89 -6.80
N VAL A 107 10.93 -2.01 -7.84
CA VAL A 107 10.01 -3.11 -8.01
C VAL A 107 10.55 -4.05 -9.07
N ALA A 108 10.83 -5.29 -8.71
CA ALA A 108 11.38 -6.31 -9.61
C ALA A 108 10.36 -7.41 -9.89
N ARG A 109 10.54 -8.09 -11.02
CA ARG A 109 9.74 -9.28 -11.34
C ARG A 109 10.05 -10.40 -10.34
N LEU A 110 9.00 -11.03 -9.82
CA LEU A 110 9.12 -12.20 -8.95
C LEU A 110 9.81 -13.35 -9.72
N ARG A 111 10.97 -13.78 -9.22
CA ARG A 111 11.81 -14.77 -9.90
C ARG A 111 11.64 -16.15 -9.28
N THR A 112 10.53 -16.80 -9.64
CA THR A 112 10.19 -18.17 -9.24
C THR A 112 9.64 -18.94 -10.44
N SER A 113 9.48 -20.26 -10.32
CA SER A 113 8.93 -21.10 -11.39
C SER A 113 7.42 -20.88 -11.59
N LYS A 114 6.72 -20.31 -10.61
CA LYS A 114 5.27 -20.05 -10.65
C LYS A 114 4.96 -18.57 -10.45
N VAL A 115 4.78 -17.86 -11.56
CA VAL A 115 4.42 -16.44 -11.60
C VAL A 115 3.16 -16.30 -12.46
N PRO A 116 2.16 -15.50 -12.03
CA PRO A 116 2.10 -14.69 -10.84
C PRO A 116 1.87 -15.50 -9.54
N HIS A 117 2.23 -14.88 -8.41
CA HIS A 117 1.81 -15.35 -7.09
C HIS A 117 0.32 -15.01 -6.92
N MET A 118 -0.53 -16.04 -6.96
CA MET A 118 -1.98 -15.92 -6.85
C MET A 118 -2.50 -16.82 -5.75
N GLY A 119 -3.20 -16.25 -4.77
CA GLY A 119 -3.84 -17.02 -3.70
C GLY A 119 -3.41 -16.59 -2.30
N TRP A 120 -3.82 -17.41 -1.33
CA TRP A 120 -3.52 -17.20 0.09
C TRP A 120 -2.10 -17.60 0.41
N ASN A 121 -1.41 -16.78 1.21
CA ASN A 121 -0.07 -17.07 1.71
C ASN A 121 0.13 -16.48 3.11
N SER A 122 1.14 -16.98 3.82
CA SER A 122 1.51 -16.53 5.15
C SER A 122 2.27 -15.21 5.11
N ILE A 123 2.13 -14.44 6.20
CA ILE A 123 2.85 -13.21 6.48
C ILE A 123 3.73 -13.45 7.71
N GLU A 124 5.02 -13.27 7.56
CA GLU A 124 6.04 -13.45 8.58
C GLU A 124 6.44 -12.09 9.13
N TRP A 125 5.86 -11.69 10.26
CA TRP A 125 6.14 -10.42 10.92
C TRP A 125 7.52 -10.43 11.59
N ARG A 126 8.22 -9.30 11.55
CA ARG A 126 9.46 -9.12 12.32
C ARG A 126 9.11 -9.04 13.81
N GLU A 127 9.99 -9.61 14.67
CA GLU A 127 9.83 -9.51 16.12
C GLU A 127 9.75 -8.07 16.63
N SER A 128 10.53 -7.16 16.02
CA SER A 128 10.50 -5.73 16.34
C SER A 128 9.19 -5.03 15.95
N ALA A 129 8.39 -5.62 15.06
CA ALA A 129 7.07 -5.11 14.68
C ALA A 129 5.97 -5.64 15.61
N ASN A 130 6.24 -6.74 16.33
CA ASN A 130 5.31 -7.35 17.27
C ASN A 130 5.24 -6.50 18.56
N GLY A 131 4.04 -6.16 18.99
CA GLY A 131 3.82 -5.46 20.27
C GLY A 131 3.81 -3.92 20.20
N ASN A 132 4.09 -3.29 19.06
CA ASN A 132 4.03 -1.84 18.89
C ASN A 132 2.63 -1.35 18.41
N GLY A 133 1.56 -2.12 18.67
CA GLY A 133 0.21 -1.77 18.23
C GLY A 133 -0.04 -2.01 16.75
N ASN A 134 0.94 -2.53 15.99
CA ASN A 134 0.72 -2.89 14.59
C ASN A 134 -0.27 -4.06 14.51
N PRO A 135 -1.32 -3.94 13.70
CA PRO A 135 -2.28 -5.02 13.49
C PRO A 135 -1.59 -6.20 12.82
N GLU A 136 -1.75 -7.40 13.40
CA GLU A 136 -1.19 -8.62 12.84
C GLU A 136 -2.20 -9.34 11.96
N LEU A 137 -1.82 -9.61 10.72
CA LEU A 137 -2.52 -10.51 9.82
C LEU A 137 -1.57 -11.67 9.50
N ARG A 138 -1.98 -12.91 9.79
CA ARG A 138 -1.11 -14.10 9.60
C ARG A 138 -1.14 -14.64 8.19
N THR A 139 -2.27 -14.49 7.49
CA THR A 139 -2.46 -14.95 6.12
C THR A 139 -3.26 -13.93 5.33
N ALA A 140 -2.88 -13.71 4.07
CA ALA A 140 -3.58 -12.79 3.19
C ALA A 140 -3.64 -13.31 1.75
N TYR A 141 -4.48 -12.69 0.94
CA TYR A 141 -4.61 -12.97 -0.48
C TYR A 141 -3.65 -12.10 -1.30
N PHE A 142 -2.80 -12.74 -2.08
CA PHE A 142 -1.84 -12.13 -2.99
C PHE A 142 -2.29 -12.29 -4.44
N ALA A 143 -1.93 -11.31 -5.28
CA ALA A 143 -2.18 -11.34 -6.72
C ALA A 143 -1.12 -10.49 -7.44
N ASN A 144 0.14 -10.94 -7.42
CA ASN A 144 1.26 -10.12 -7.91
C ASN A 144 2.28 -10.94 -8.70
N ALA A 145 2.82 -10.32 -9.76
CA ALA A 145 3.94 -10.82 -10.54
C ALA A 145 5.24 -10.05 -10.24
N TYR A 146 5.12 -8.90 -9.56
CA TYR A 146 6.21 -8.02 -9.19
C TYR A 146 6.22 -7.81 -7.69
N VAL A 147 7.39 -7.56 -7.12
CA VAL A 147 7.62 -7.41 -5.68
C VAL A 147 8.57 -6.25 -5.40
N CYS A 148 8.39 -5.58 -4.28
CA CYS A 148 9.27 -4.51 -3.86
C CYS A 148 10.58 -5.06 -3.30
N GLN A 149 11.68 -4.45 -3.74
CA GLN A 149 13.04 -4.67 -3.26
C GLN A 149 13.53 -3.39 -2.61
N THR A 150 13.65 -3.38 -1.31
CA THR A 150 14.19 -2.27 -0.52
C THR A 150 15.72 -2.29 -0.58
N GLU A 151 16.38 -1.14 -0.43
CA GLU A 151 17.84 -1.07 -0.37
C GLU A 151 18.40 -1.77 0.89
N ASP A 152 17.64 -1.68 2.00
CA ASP A 152 17.91 -2.41 3.23
C ASP A 152 16.60 -2.86 3.89
N ASP A 153 16.69 -3.61 4.99
CA ASP A 153 15.51 -4.15 5.67
C ASP A 153 14.85 -3.17 6.65
N SER A 154 15.34 -1.93 6.76
CA SER A 154 14.83 -0.97 7.77
C SER A 154 13.34 -0.66 7.62
N PRO A 155 12.78 -0.47 6.41
CA PRO A 155 11.36 -0.20 6.25
C PRO A 155 10.49 -1.46 6.30
N VAL A 156 11.07 -2.68 6.29
CA VAL A 156 10.29 -3.90 6.18
C VAL A 156 9.75 -4.33 7.54
N LEU A 157 8.42 -4.43 7.66
CA LEU A 157 7.74 -4.94 8.85
C LEU A 157 7.41 -6.43 8.76
N ALA A 158 7.15 -6.94 7.55
CA ALA A 158 6.82 -8.34 7.35
C ALA A 158 7.27 -8.86 5.98
N TRP A 159 7.50 -10.15 5.92
CA TRP A 159 7.92 -10.89 4.75
C TRP A 159 6.90 -11.94 4.36
N THR A 160 6.95 -12.35 3.11
CA THR A 160 6.23 -13.52 2.59
C THR A 160 7.19 -14.33 1.71
N THR A 161 7.09 -15.65 1.79
CA THR A 161 7.84 -16.56 0.93
C THR A 161 6.90 -17.22 -0.07
N HIS A 162 7.15 -17.05 -1.36
CA HIS A 162 6.45 -17.75 -2.43
C HIS A 162 7.44 -18.69 -3.14
N GLN A 163 7.25 -19.99 -2.95
CA GLN A 163 8.23 -21.02 -3.34
C GLN A 163 9.59 -20.76 -2.66
N ASP A 164 10.60 -20.36 -3.42
CA ASP A 164 11.97 -20.07 -2.98
C ASP A 164 12.28 -18.56 -2.88
N ALA A 165 11.34 -17.70 -3.30
CA ALA A 165 11.52 -16.25 -3.23
C ALA A 165 10.87 -15.65 -2.00
N LYS A 166 11.69 -15.01 -1.16
CA LYS A 166 11.26 -14.19 -0.03
C LYS A 166 11.22 -12.71 -0.46
N PHE A 167 10.12 -12.02 -0.14
CA PHE A 167 9.93 -10.61 -0.50
C PHE A 167 9.19 -9.84 0.60
N ALA A 168 9.38 -8.52 0.63
CA ALA A 168 8.70 -7.63 1.56
C ALA A 168 7.18 -7.65 1.30
N SER A 169 6.38 -8.03 2.28
CA SER A 169 4.92 -8.05 2.22
C SER A 169 4.27 -6.89 2.94
N VAL A 170 4.97 -6.28 3.90
CA VAL A 170 4.58 -5.03 4.57
C VAL A 170 5.80 -4.16 4.76
N VAL A 171 5.70 -2.90 4.38
CA VAL A 171 6.72 -1.87 4.62
C VAL A 171 6.13 -0.68 5.35
N ARG A 172 6.96 0.02 6.12
CA ARG A 172 6.61 1.29 6.77
C ARG A 172 7.77 2.28 6.65
N SER A 173 7.45 3.51 6.30
CA SER A 173 8.37 4.64 6.36
C SER A 173 7.59 5.87 6.81
N ALA A 174 8.03 6.55 7.84
CA ALA A 174 7.28 7.63 8.50
C ALA A 174 5.82 7.20 8.78
N ASN A 175 4.85 8.01 8.36
CA ASN A 175 3.42 7.72 8.49
C ASN A 175 2.81 7.10 7.21
N THR A 176 3.59 6.25 6.54
CA THR A 176 3.18 5.53 5.32
C THR A 176 3.36 4.04 5.51
N ILE A 177 2.31 3.26 5.23
CA ILE A 177 2.33 1.79 5.23
C ILE A 177 2.02 1.29 3.82
N GLY A 178 2.84 0.37 3.33
CA GLY A 178 2.61 -0.37 2.09
C GLY A 178 2.39 -1.86 2.37
N VAL A 179 1.39 -2.48 1.71
CA VAL A 179 1.14 -3.91 1.79
C VAL A 179 1.08 -4.52 0.39
N GLN A 180 1.78 -5.64 0.15
CA GLN A 180 1.82 -6.30 -1.16
C GLN A 180 0.56 -7.13 -1.44
N PHE A 181 -0.12 -7.56 -0.41
CA PHE A 181 -1.36 -8.32 -0.50
C PHE A 181 -2.59 -7.41 -0.64
N HIS A 182 -3.74 -8.03 -0.86
CA HIS A 182 -5.04 -7.37 -0.97
C HIS A 182 -5.86 -7.59 0.31
N PRO A 183 -5.83 -6.67 1.29
CA PRO A 183 -6.62 -6.81 2.51
C PRO A 183 -8.13 -6.86 2.21
N GLU A 184 -8.60 -6.13 1.20
CA GLU A 184 -10.00 -6.13 0.75
C GLU A 184 -10.47 -7.48 0.16
N LYS A 185 -9.51 -8.38 -0.16
CA LYS A 185 -9.76 -9.76 -0.63
C LYS A 185 -9.37 -10.81 0.40
N SER A 186 -8.92 -10.38 1.58
CA SER A 186 -8.38 -11.26 2.62
C SER A 186 -9.39 -11.57 3.73
N SER A 187 -10.67 -11.72 3.37
CA SER A 187 -11.78 -12.08 4.27
C SER A 187 -11.96 -11.07 5.42
N PHE A 188 -12.53 -11.51 6.54
CA PHE A 188 -12.73 -10.65 7.71
C PHE A 188 -11.39 -10.18 8.32
N GLY A 189 -10.39 -11.08 8.43
CA GLY A 189 -9.07 -10.71 8.98
C GLY A 189 -8.39 -9.60 8.19
N GLY A 190 -8.51 -9.61 6.84
CA GLY A 190 -7.98 -8.53 6.01
C GLY A 190 -8.71 -7.21 6.21
N ARG A 191 -10.03 -7.23 6.43
CA ARG A 191 -10.82 -6.03 6.75
C ARG A 191 -10.44 -5.46 8.11
N ASP A 192 -10.34 -6.31 9.12
CA ASP A 192 -9.93 -5.88 10.47
C ASP A 192 -8.52 -5.28 10.44
N PHE A 193 -7.61 -5.92 9.70
CA PHE A 193 -6.25 -5.44 9.50
C PHE A 193 -6.22 -4.05 8.85
N VAL A 194 -6.90 -3.85 7.71
CA VAL A 194 -6.85 -2.56 7.00
C VAL A 194 -7.48 -1.43 7.82
N ASN A 195 -8.53 -1.73 8.58
CA ASN A 195 -9.14 -0.75 9.47
C ASN A 195 -8.22 -0.37 10.62
N ALA A 196 -7.55 -1.35 11.24
CA ALA A 196 -6.56 -1.09 12.29
C ALA A 196 -5.34 -0.32 11.78
N VAL A 197 -4.87 -0.58 10.53
CA VAL A 197 -3.81 0.21 9.88
C VAL A 197 -4.26 1.67 9.69
N ILE A 198 -5.48 1.91 9.24
CA ILE A 198 -6.00 3.28 9.06
C ILE A 198 -6.06 4.02 10.40
N GLU A 199 -6.54 3.37 11.48
CA GLU A 199 -6.55 3.96 12.83
C GLU A 199 -5.14 4.28 13.33
N ASP A 200 -4.17 3.39 13.12
CA ASP A 200 -2.76 3.63 13.47
C ASP A 200 -2.20 4.85 12.73
N LEU A 201 -2.42 4.95 11.41
CA LEU A 201 -2.00 6.07 10.59
C LEU A 201 -2.59 7.41 11.05
N ILE A 202 -3.84 7.41 11.54
CA ILE A 202 -4.52 8.61 12.05
C ILE A 202 -3.95 9.02 13.42
N THR A 203 -3.62 8.05 14.26
CA THR A 203 -3.19 8.31 15.65
C THR A 203 -1.71 8.63 15.79
N CYS A 204 -0.87 8.24 14.84
CA CYS A 204 0.58 8.49 14.82
C CYS A 204 0.98 9.88 14.28
N ARG A 205 0.04 10.82 14.21
CA ARG A 205 0.30 12.22 13.81
C ARG A 205 1.08 13.01 14.84
#